data_6ebfff138fa3bf27b1645a743a054732
#
_entry.id   6ebfff138fa3bf27b1645a743a054732
#
_cell.length_a   1.000
_cell.length_b   1.000
_cell.length_c   1.000
_cell.angle_alpha   90.00
_cell.angle_beta   90.00
_cell.angle_gamma   90.00
#
_symmetry.space_group_name_H-M   'P 1'
#
loop_
_entity.id
_entity.type
_entity.pdbx_description
1 polymer ?
#
loop_
_entity_poly.entity_id
_entity_poly.type
_entity_poly.pdbx_seq_one_letter_code
_entity_poly.pdbx_strand_id
1 'polypeptide(L)'
;VKTLPRIGIASLVVAVIAASGLLAAPAPSASAHGYVGGSASSLISRAAWAANTDRGGVAFEPQSLEAPKGFPAGGPADGQLASAGGLFGGTLDEQSATRWAKNVVQAGPVQVSWTLTAAHRTAQWRYFITKQGWNPDAPLDRGDFEPLATFEGRAEIPSVPTTHTLSIPSTHTGYHVIYAVWDIADTTNAFYNTIDIDVRAGGTVTTPPTTPVTPTTPVTPPVTPTTPTSPTTPTSPPAPTTPTTPEPSDDIAAWDPTGSYTVGDLRRHDGGTYRAVQTHRAWGDPSWITAPSLWEPVTHSH
;
A
#
# COMPACT_ATOMS: atom_id res chain seq x y z
N VAL A 1 2.30 -83.37 49.59
CA VAL A 1 3.32 -82.56 48.96
C VAL A 1 2.60 -81.36 48.30
N LYS A 2 2.69 -80.13 48.91
CA LYS A 2 2.04 -78.88 48.45
C LYS A 2 3.10 -78.05 47.75
N THR A 3 2.91 -77.82 46.53
CA THR A 3 3.73 -76.86 45.70
C THR A 3 3.14 -75.46 45.81
N LEU A 4 3.95 -74.49 46.24
CA LEU A 4 3.66 -73.07 46.28
C LEU A 4 3.90 -72.44 44.91
N PRO A 5 3.10 -71.47 44.47
CA PRO A 5 3.33 -70.71 43.20
C PRO A 5 4.35 -69.61 43.43
N ARG A 6 5.25 -69.46 42.44
CA ARG A 6 6.20 -68.34 42.33
C ARG A 6 5.49 -67.11 41.88
N ILE A 7 5.60 -66.05 42.67
CA ILE A 7 5.15 -64.68 42.24
C ILE A 7 6.23 -64.09 41.41
N GLY A 8 5.88 -63.83 40.13
CA GLY A 8 6.72 -63.06 39.20
C GLY A 8 6.56 -61.53 39.41
N ILE A 9 7.67 -60.86 39.67
CA ILE A 9 7.74 -59.42 39.80
C ILE A 9 7.73 -58.85 38.37
N ALA A 10 6.63 -58.22 37.96
CA ALA A 10 6.53 -57.45 36.71
C ALA A 10 7.16 -56.08 36.94
N SER A 11 8.30 -55.83 36.30
CA SER A 11 8.94 -54.50 36.26
C SER A 11 8.14 -53.57 35.36
N LEU A 12 7.52 -52.56 35.96
CA LEU A 12 6.83 -51.50 35.26
C LEU A 12 7.87 -50.46 34.78
N VAL A 13 8.18 -50.45 33.47
CA VAL A 13 9.00 -49.40 32.84
C VAL A 13 8.07 -48.24 32.53
N VAL A 14 8.17 -47.17 33.30
CA VAL A 14 7.48 -45.90 32.99
C VAL A 14 8.33 -45.14 31.97
N ALA A 15 7.90 -45.13 30.72
CA ALA A 15 8.47 -44.30 29.69
C ALA A 15 7.95 -42.84 29.85
N VAL A 16 8.81 -41.93 30.33
CA VAL A 16 8.55 -40.51 30.37
C VAL A 16 8.78 -39.96 28.95
N ILE A 17 7.70 -39.72 28.22
CA ILE A 17 7.76 -38.99 26.94
C ILE A 17 7.87 -37.51 27.28
N ALA A 18 9.08 -36.95 27.17
CA ALA A 18 9.29 -35.50 27.18
C ALA A 18 8.72 -34.91 25.87
N ALA A 19 7.51 -34.41 25.93
CA ALA A 19 6.94 -33.60 24.87
C ALA A 19 7.69 -32.25 24.81
N SER A 20 8.73 -32.19 24.00
CA SER A 20 9.38 -30.91 23.63
C SER A 20 8.39 -30.10 22.78
N GLY A 21 7.60 -29.26 23.45
CA GLY A 21 6.79 -28.26 22.76
C GLY A 21 7.74 -27.30 22.02
N LEU A 22 7.85 -27.45 20.69
CA LEU A 22 8.41 -26.41 19.86
C LEU A 22 7.46 -25.21 19.97
N LEU A 23 7.83 -24.22 20.77
CA LEU A 23 7.26 -22.88 20.70
C LEU A 23 7.64 -22.35 19.31
N ALA A 24 6.72 -22.47 18.35
CA ALA A 24 6.85 -21.76 17.08
C ALA A 24 6.85 -20.27 17.44
N ALA A 25 8.01 -19.63 17.34
CA ALA A 25 8.08 -18.18 17.38
C ALA A 25 7.13 -17.64 16.30
N PRO A 26 6.30 -16.65 16.60
CA PRO A 26 5.48 -16.01 15.56
C PRO A 26 6.44 -15.54 14.47
N ALA A 27 6.22 -16.03 13.25
CA ALA A 27 6.95 -15.51 12.10
C ALA A 27 6.74 -13.99 12.05
N PRO A 28 7.79 -13.19 11.80
CA PRO A 28 7.62 -11.76 11.63
C PRO A 28 6.54 -11.56 10.57
N SER A 29 5.51 -10.79 10.89
CA SER A 29 4.48 -10.42 9.94
C SER A 29 5.16 -9.56 8.88
N ALA A 30 5.46 -10.13 7.73
CA ALA A 30 5.95 -9.37 6.61
C ALA A 30 4.81 -8.45 6.17
N SER A 31 5.00 -7.16 6.39
CA SER A 31 4.01 -6.13 6.04
C SER A 31 4.13 -5.84 4.56
N ALA A 32 3.12 -6.22 3.77
CA ALA A 32 2.98 -5.78 2.40
C ALA A 32 2.48 -4.33 2.38
N HIS A 33 2.90 -3.53 1.39
CA HIS A 33 2.38 -2.18 1.22
C HIS A 33 2.33 -1.79 -0.25
N GLY A 34 1.22 -1.20 -0.68
CA GLY A 34 1.10 -0.76 -2.06
C GLY A 34 -0.19 0.02 -2.35
N TYR A 35 -0.14 0.85 -3.38
CA TYR A 35 -1.25 1.67 -3.83
C TYR A 35 -1.29 1.80 -5.35
N VAL A 36 -2.45 2.14 -5.89
CA VAL A 36 -2.59 2.43 -7.32
C VAL A 36 -2.21 3.88 -7.60
N GLY A 37 -1.21 4.05 -8.46
CA GLY A 37 -0.67 5.35 -8.86
C GLY A 37 0.84 5.32 -9.09
N GLY A 38 1.45 6.49 -9.28
CA GLY A 38 2.91 6.64 -9.43
C GLY A 38 3.43 6.49 -10.86
N SER A 39 2.60 6.16 -11.84
CA SER A 39 2.96 6.16 -13.27
C SER A 39 2.16 7.22 -14.02
N ALA A 40 2.81 8.01 -14.87
CA ALA A 40 2.21 9.13 -15.59
C ALA A 40 1.08 8.72 -16.55
N SER A 41 1.06 7.46 -17.00
CA SER A 41 0.07 6.94 -17.95
C SER A 41 -0.98 6.04 -17.29
N SER A 42 -0.99 5.96 -15.96
CA SER A 42 -1.86 5.09 -15.19
C SER A 42 -2.93 5.86 -14.42
N LEU A 43 -4.04 5.18 -14.12
CA LEU A 43 -5.05 5.69 -13.21
C LEU A 43 -4.45 5.91 -11.81
N ILE A 44 -4.99 6.89 -11.09
CA ILE A 44 -4.56 7.24 -9.74
C ILE A 44 -5.72 6.96 -8.77
N SER A 45 -5.43 6.25 -7.68
CA SER A 45 -6.42 5.96 -6.65
C SER A 45 -6.83 7.20 -5.86
N ARG A 46 -8.02 7.14 -5.26
CA ARG A 46 -8.56 8.18 -4.38
C ARG A 46 -7.56 8.59 -3.29
N ALA A 47 -6.92 7.61 -2.67
CA ALA A 47 -5.94 7.80 -1.61
C ALA A 47 -4.65 8.50 -2.08
N ALA A 48 -4.14 8.14 -3.25
CA ALA A 48 -2.85 8.63 -3.75
C ALA A 48 -2.95 9.97 -4.49
N TRP A 49 -4.13 10.34 -4.98
CA TRP A 49 -4.26 11.49 -5.87
C TRP A 49 -4.22 12.83 -5.15
N ALA A 50 -3.20 13.63 -5.42
CA ALA A 50 -3.00 14.95 -4.81
C ALA A 50 -4.13 15.97 -5.14
N ALA A 51 -4.88 15.76 -6.23
CA ALA A 51 -6.05 16.58 -6.54
C ALA A 51 -7.22 16.39 -5.56
N ASN A 52 -7.22 15.27 -4.80
CA ASN A 52 -8.16 15.08 -3.70
C ASN A 52 -7.66 15.82 -2.47
N THR A 53 -8.36 16.86 -2.06
CA THR A 53 -8.12 17.55 -0.80
C THR A 53 -8.77 16.79 0.35
N ASP A 54 -8.34 17.06 1.57
CA ASP A 54 -8.95 16.55 2.81
C ASP A 54 -9.08 15.01 2.87
N ARG A 55 -8.01 14.32 2.41
CA ARG A 55 -7.91 12.85 2.47
C ARG A 55 -7.58 12.31 3.86
N GLY A 56 -7.34 13.20 4.85
CA GLY A 56 -6.87 12.81 6.17
C GLY A 56 -5.48 12.18 6.14
N GLY A 57 -5.21 11.29 7.09
CA GLY A 57 -3.90 10.65 7.26
C GLY A 57 -3.45 9.80 6.07
N VAL A 58 -4.39 9.25 5.30
CA VAL A 58 -4.07 8.42 4.13
C VAL A 58 -3.30 9.18 3.04
N ALA A 59 -3.34 10.52 3.04
CA ALA A 59 -2.55 11.35 2.13
C ALA A 59 -1.04 11.10 2.26
N PHE A 60 -0.59 10.67 3.43
CA PHE A 60 0.80 10.36 3.75
C PHE A 60 1.13 8.88 3.63
N GLU A 61 0.10 8.02 3.70
CA GLU A 61 0.25 6.57 3.68
C GLU A 61 -0.77 5.87 2.76
N PRO A 62 -0.85 6.24 1.48
CA PRO A 62 -1.80 5.62 0.56
C PRO A 62 -1.57 4.11 0.36
N GLN A 63 -0.38 3.60 0.71
CA GLN A 63 0.02 2.20 0.61
C GLN A 63 -0.53 1.32 1.72
N SER A 64 -1.12 1.89 2.79
CA SER A 64 -1.47 1.17 4.03
C SER A 64 -2.96 0.80 4.13
N LEU A 65 -3.70 0.78 3.02
CA LEU A 65 -5.12 0.40 2.99
C LEU A 65 -5.27 -1.12 2.95
N GLU A 66 -5.01 -1.76 4.08
CA GLU A 66 -5.02 -3.22 4.27
C GLU A 66 -6.23 -3.66 5.11
N ALA A 67 -6.89 -4.75 4.72
CA ALA A 67 -7.99 -5.38 5.46
C ALA A 67 -8.07 -6.89 5.15
N PRO A 68 -8.88 -7.67 5.90
CA PRO A 68 -9.11 -9.07 5.58
C PRO A 68 -9.53 -9.29 4.13
N LYS A 69 -9.07 -10.38 3.51
CA LYS A 69 -9.44 -10.80 2.15
C LYS A 69 -10.91 -11.15 2.03
N GLY A 70 -11.32 -11.33 0.79
CA GLY A 70 -12.54 -12.06 0.45
C GLY A 70 -13.61 -11.26 -0.28
N PHE A 71 -13.38 -9.98 -0.57
CA PHE A 71 -14.33 -9.20 -1.36
C PHE A 71 -14.71 -9.97 -2.66
N PRO A 72 -15.98 -10.04 -3.07
CA PRO A 72 -17.15 -9.41 -2.44
C PRO A 72 -17.80 -10.22 -1.31
N ALA A 73 -17.47 -11.50 -1.10
CA ALA A 73 -18.11 -12.33 -0.08
C ALA A 73 -17.66 -11.99 1.35
N GLY A 74 -16.49 -11.38 1.50
CA GLY A 74 -15.87 -10.93 2.73
C GLY A 74 -15.19 -9.57 2.54
N GLY A 75 -14.06 -9.33 3.24
CA GLY A 75 -13.34 -8.06 3.16
C GLY A 75 -13.97 -6.95 3.98
N PRO A 76 -13.69 -5.68 3.66
CA PRO A 76 -14.25 -4.52 4.36
C PRO A 76 -15.77 -4.51 4.33
N ALA A 77 -16.39 -3.95 5.36
CA ALA A 77 -17.85 -3.81 5.45
C ALA A 77 -18.37 -2.79 4.41
N ASP A 78 -19.64 -2.93 4.05
CA ASP A 78 -20.35 -1.97 3.22
C ASP A 78 -20.34 -0.59 3.89
N GLY A 79 -20.17 0.47 3.12
CA GLY A 79 -19.95 1.81 3.61
C GLY A 79 -18.55 2.10 4.11
N GLN A 80 -17.66 1.08 4.18
CA GLN A 80 -16.25 1.21 4.60
C GLN A 80 -15.27 0.60 3.58
N LEU A 81 -15.71 0.47 2.34
CA LEU A 81 -14.91 -0.17 1.30
C LEU A 81 -13.69 0.67 0.93
N ALA A 82 -13.85 1.98 0.77
CA ALA A 82 -12.78 2.85 0.29
C ALA A 82 -11.67 3.07 1.33
N SER A 83 -11.99 3.00 2.60
CA SER A 83 -11.04 3.11 3.71
C SER A 83 -10.47 1.77 4.16
N ALA A 84 -10.78 0.67 3.48
CA ALA A 84 -10.40 -0.69 3.89
C ALA A 84 -10.86 -1.03 5.33
N GLY A 85 -12.10 -0.66 5.70
CA GLY A 85 -12.67 -0.99 7.01
C GLY A 85 -12.56 0.14 8.04
N GLY A 86 -12.58 1.41 7.62
CA GLY A 86 -12.56 2.57 8.50
C GLY A 86 -11.17 3.08 8.84
N LEU A 87 -10.13 2.60 8.18
CA LEU A 87 -8.76 3.10 8.37
C LEU A 87 -8.68 4.61 8.13
N PHE A 88 -7.76 5.27 8.80
CA PHE A 88 -7.55 6.72 8.74
C PHE A 88 -8.83 7.53 9.06
N GLY A 89 -9.67 7.00 9.96
CA GLY A 89 -10.93 7.65 10.37
C GLY A 89 -12.04 7.57 9.33
N GLY A 90 -11.92 6.69 8.33
CA GLY A 90 -12.96 6.48 7.32
C GLY A 90 -13.12 7.62 6.32
N THR A 91 -12.20 8.59 6.26
CA THR A 91 -12.32 9.77 5.38
C THR A 91 -12.53 9.39 3.92
N LEU A 92 -11.92 8.29 3.46
CA LEU A 92 -12.09 7.83 2.08
C LEU A 92 -13.50 7.29 1.78
N ASP A 93 -14.29 6.99 2.81
CA ASP A 93 -15.67 6.47 2.64
C ASP A 93 -16.69 7.59 2.40
N GLU A 94 -16.30 8.86 2.58
CA GLU A 94 -17.12 9.98 2.15
C GLU A 94 -17.43 9.82 0.66
N GLN A 95 -18.70 9.72 0.32
CA GLN A 95 -19.15 9.44 -1.04
C GLN A 95 -20.15 10.47 -1.52
N SER A 96 -19.85 11.09 -2.66
CA SER A 96 -20.80 11.86 -3.46
C SER A 96 -20.32 11.97 -4.91
N ALA A 97 -21.23 12.38 -5.79
CA ALA A 97 -20.91 12.59 -7.20
C ALA A 97 -19.78 13.61 -7.43
N THR A 98 -19.49 14.50 -6.47
CA THR A 98 -18.52 15.60 -6.61
C THR A 98 -17.35 15.55 -5.65
N ARG A 99 -17.37 14.68 -4.63
CA ARG A 99 -16.36 14.66 -3.56
C ARG A 99 -14.95 14.37 -4.05
N TRP A 100 -14.80 13.44 -4.99
CA TRP A 100 -13.51 12.93 -5.43
C TRP A 100 -13.19 13.35 -6.85
N ALA A 101 -11.91 13.68 -7.10
CA ALA A 101 -11.38 13.91 -8.45
C ALA A 101 -11.45 12.60 -9.26
N LYS A 102 -11.78 12.71 -10.55
CA LYS A 102 -12.00 11.55 -11.42
C LYS A 102 -10.96 11.49 -12.53
N ASN A 103 -10.36 10.31 -12.71
CA ASN A 103 -9.58 10.01 -13.88
C ASN A 103 -10.51 10.02 -15.11
N VAL A 104 -10.26 10.88 -16.08
CA VAL A 104 -11.05 10.93 -17.32
C VAL A 104 -10.55 9.83 -18.25
N VAL A 105 -11.44 8.91 -18.61
CA VAL A 105 -11.14 7.77 -19.47
C VAL A 105 -12.16 7.63 -20.59
N GLN A 106 -11.84 6.81 -21.58
CA GLN A 106 -12.80 6.32 -22.57
C GLN A 106 -13.07 4.83 -22.31
N ALA A 107 -14.19 4.31 -22.83
CA ALA A 107 -14.40 2.88 -22.88
C ALA A 107 -13.27 2.20 -23.67
N GLY A 108 -12.86 1.01 -23.23
CA GLY A 108 -11.73 0.30 -23.82
C GLY A 108 -10.53 0.18 -22.86
N PRO A 109 -9.31 0.00 -23.39
CA PRO A 109 -8.14 -0.28 -22.58
C PRO A 109 -7.67 0.93 -21.76
N VAL A 110 -7.46 0.71 -20.45
CA VAL A 110 -6.85 1.67 -19.51
C VAL A 110 -5.78 0.97 -18.69
N GLN A 111 -4.75 1.69 -18.29
CA GLN A 111 -3.67 1.13 -17.48
C GLN A 111 -3.87 1.46 -16.00
N VAL A 112 -3.63 0.45 -15.17
CA VAL A 112 -3.56 0.55 -13.71
C VAL A 112 -2.20 0.06 -13.27
N SER A 113 -1.41 0.94 -12.65
CA SER A 113 -0.10 0.60 -12.10
C SER A 113 -0.14 0.65 -10.57
N TRP A 114 0.34 -0.40 -9.94
CA TRP A 114 0.57 -0.45 -8.51
C TRP A 114 2.00 -0.06 -8.19
N THR A 115 2.16 0.90 -7.31
CA THR A 115 3.41 1.21 -6.64
C THR A 115 3.47 0.40 -5.36
N LEU A 116 4.40 -0.55 -5.29
CA LEU A 116 4.59 -1.41 -4.13
C LEU A 116 5.77 -0.87 -3.32
N THR A 117 5.50 -0.32 -2.14
CA THR A 117 6.55 0.14 -1.23
C THR A 117 7.15 -1.01 -0.44
N ALA A 118 6.38 -2.11 -0.29
CA ALA A 118 6.84 -3.41 0.18
C ALA A 118 6.16 -4.50 -0.66
N ALA A 119 6.89 -5.05 -1.64
CA ALA A 119 6.39 -6.12 -2.50
C ALA A 119 6.25 -7.43 -1.72
N HIS A 120 5.17 -8.17 -1.95
CA HIS A 120 4.84 -9.40 -1.24
C HIS A 120 4.36 -10.48 -2.19
N ARG A 121 4.44 -11.75 -1.76
CA ARG A 121 3.88 -12.86 -2.54
C ARG A 121 2.41 -12.61 -2.82
N THR A 122 2.04 -12.59 -4.09
CA THR A 122 0.73 -12.20 -4.57
C THR A 122 -0.08 -13.43 -4.97
N ALA A 123 -1.29 -13.56 -4.42
CA ALA A 123 -2.23 -14.58 -4.87
C ALA A 123 -2.86 -14.15 -6.20
N GLN A 124 -3.45 -12.98 -6.23
CA GLN A 124 -4.09 -12.40 -7.41
C GLN A 124 -4.33 -10.90 -7.25
N TRP A 125 -4.61 -10.27 -8.37
CA TRP A 125 -5.08 -8.89 -8.47
C TRP A 125 -6.49 -8.93 -9.04
N ARG A 126 -7.46 -8.34 -8.34
CA ARG A 126 -8.86 -8.32 -8.77
C ARG A 126 -9.36 -6.90 -8.91
N TYR A 127 -10.10 -6.66 -9.94
CA TYR A 127 -10.70 -5.37 -10.22
C TYR A 127 -12.21 -5.55 -10.39
N PHE A 128 -12.92 -4.63 -9.79
CA PHE A 128 -14.37 -4.53 -9.88
C PHE A 128 -14.71 -3.11 -10.34
N ILE A 129 -15.84 -2.92 -10.99
CA ILE A 129 -16.34 -1.61 -11.41
C ILE A 129 -17.78 -1.45 -10.92
N THR A 130 -18.16 -0.23 -10.56
CA THR A 130 -19.57 0.03 -10.22
C THR A 130 -20.45 -0.19 -11.44
N LYS A 131 -21.60 -0.79 -11.23
CA LYS A 131 -22.62 -1.06 -12.28
C LYS A 131 -23.11 0.24 -12.90
N GLN A 132 -23.54 0.19 -14.15
CA GLN A 132 -24.23 1.34 -14.75
C GLN A 132 -25.53 1.65 -13.96
N GLY A 133 -25.69 2.90 -13.57
CA GLY A 133 -26.84 3.36 -12.79
C GLY A 133 -26.70 3.21 -11.27
N TRP A 134 -25.51 2.90 -10.74
CA TRP A 134 -25.23 2.96 -9.31
C TRP A 134 -25.47 4.37 -8.74
N ASN A 135 -25.69 4.49 -7.43
CA ASN A 135 -25.93 5.78 -6.79
C ASN A 135 -24.62 6.39 -6.28
N PRO A 136 -24.06 7.43 -6.93
CA PRO A 136 -22.80 8.04 -6.50
C PRO A 136 -22.89 8.86 -5.21
N ASP A 137 -24.10 9.14 -4.72
CA ASP A 137 -24.33 9.93 -3.50
C ASP A 137 -24.67 9.05 -2.28
N ALA A 138 -24.54 7.73 -2.42
CA ALA A 138 -24.63 6.76 -1.33
C ALA A 138 -23.25 6.20 -0.98
N PRO A 139 -22.99 5.77 0.27
CA PRO A 139 -21.78 5.01 0.62
C PRO A 139 -21.61 3.80 -0.30
N LEU A 140 -20.36 3.48 -0.66
CA LEU A 140 -20.08 2.33 -1.52
C LEU A 140 -20.50 1.02 -0.85
N ASP A 141 -21.33 0.24 -1.56
CA ASP A 141 -21.80 -1.07 -1.17
C ASP A 141 -21.21 -2.13 -2.12
N ARG A 142 -20.94 -3.35 -1.63
CA ARG A 142 -20.47 -4.45 -2.49
C ARG A 142 -21.45 -4.81 -3.59
N GLY A 143 -22.74 -4.57 -3.36
CA GLY A 143 -23.80 -4.74 -4.34
C GLY A 143 -23.74 -3.76 -5.52
N ASP A 144 -23.02 -2.64 -5.37
CA ASP A 144 -22.80 -1.68 -6.46
C ASP A 144 -21.84 -2.19 -7.51
N PHE A 145 -21.01 -3.19 -7.19
CA PHE A 145 -19.92 -3.63 -8.02
C PHE A 145 -20.21 -4.87 -8.85
N GLU A 146 -19.56 -4.95 -10.00
CA GLU A 146 -19.46 -6.14 -10.82
C GLU A 146 -18.00 -6.43 -11.17
N PRO A 147 -17.61 -7.70 -11.43
CA PRO A 147 -16.25 -8.05 -11.78
C PRO A 147 -15.80 -7.37 -13.08
N LEU A 148 -14.58 -6.83 -13.09
CA LEU A 148 -13.97 -6.19 -14.27
C LEU A 148 -12.80 -7.03 -14.83
N ALA A 149 -11.85 -7.43 -13.99
CA ALA A 149 -10.70 -8.21 -14.40
C ALA A 149 -10.06 -8.95 -13.21
N THR A 150 -9.34 -10.04 -13.51
CA THR A 150 -8.49 -10.76 -12.54
C THR A 150 -7.17 -11.12 -13.21
N PHE A 151 -6.07 -10.97 -12.47
CA PHE A 151 -4.72 -11.34 -12.88
C PHE A 151 -4.10 -12.22 -11.80
N GLU A 152 -3.59 -13.37 -12.20
CA GLU A 152 -3.01 -14.36 -11.28
C GLU A 152 -1.60 -13.93 -10.84
N GLY A 153 -1.37 -13.90 -9.52
CA GLY A 153 -0.06 -13.60 -8.93
C GLY A 153 0.80 -14.84 -8.69
N ARG A 154 0.21 -16.06 -8.75
CA ARG A 154 0.89 -17.36 -8.62
C ARG A 154 1.73 -17.52 -7.35
N ALA A 155 1.41 -16.77 -6.30
CA ALA A 155 2.21 -16.68 -5.07
C ALA A 155 3.68 -16.22 -5.31
N GLU A 156 3.92 -15.51 -6.39
CA GLU A 156 5.22 -14.92 -6.72
C GLU A 156 5.31 -13.48 -6.16
N ILE A 157 6.54 -12.99 -5.95
CA ILE A 157 6.78 -11.58 -5.64
C ILE A 157 6.72 -10.82 -6.97
N PRO A 158 5.80 -9.86 -7.11
CA PRO A 158 5.62 -9.14 -8.37
C PRO A 158 6.77 -8.16 -8.64
N SER A 159 6.93 -7.81 -9.92
CA SER A 159 7.81 -6.70 -10.32
C SER A 159 7.27 -5.36 -9.83
N VAL A 160 8.16 -4.38 -9.64
CA VAL A 160 7.78 -3.03 -9.23
C VAL A 160 8.21 -2.04 -10.32
N PRO A 161 7.28 -1.23 -10.87
CA PRO A 161 5.82 -1.28 -10.66
C PRO A 161 5.17 -2.50 -11.30
N THR A 162 3.99 -2.88 -10.78
CA THR A 162 3.13 -3.89 -11.42
C THR A 162 2.04 -3.17 -12.21
N THR A 163 1.94 -3.42 -13.50
CA THR A 163 0.98 -2.74 -14.38
C THR A 163 0.04 -3.74 -15.05
N HIS A 164 -1.25 -3.43 -15.01
CA HIS A 164 -2.31 -4.21 -15.67
C HIS A 164 -3.06 -3.33 -16.66
N THR A 165 -3.56 -3.93 -17.74
CA THR A 165 -4.48 -3.27 -18.67
C THR A 165 -5.88 -3.79 -18.39
N LEU A 166 -6.79 -2.89 -17.98
CA LEU A 166 -8.21 -3.17 -17.82
C LEU A 166 -8.94 -2.75 -19.09
N SER A 167 -10.09 -3.36 -19.35
CA SER A 167 -10.98 -2.96 -20.44
C SER A 167 -12.28 -2.41 -19.85
N ILE A 168 -12.45 -1.09 -19.88
CA ILE A 168 -13.70 -0.45 -19.45
C ILE A 168 -14.81 -0.80 -20.43
N PRO A 169 -15.94 -1.38 -19.98
CA PRO A 169 -17.02 -1.77 -20.88
C PRO A 169 -17.66 -0.54 -21.57
N SER A 170 -18.01 -0.70 -22.83
CA SER A 170 -18.67 0.39 -23.61
C SER A 170 -20.08 0.72 -23.12
N THR A 171 -20.65 -0.12 -22.28
CA THR A 171 -21.94 0.10 -21.62
C THR A 171 -21.86 1.05 -20.42
N HIS A 172 -20.66 1.37 -19.95
CA HIS A 172 -20.42 2.27 -18.83
C HIS A 172 -20.16 3.69 -19.34
N THR A 173 -20.87 4.66 -18.78
CA THR A 173 -20.71 6.08 -19.10
C THR A 173 -20.88 6.95 -17.85
N GLY A 174 -20.13 8.07 -17.78
CA GLY A 174 -20.16 8.96 -16.63
C GLY A 174 -19.30 8.48 -15.47
N TYR A 175 -19.73 8.84 -14.26
CA TYR A 175 -18.95 8.54 -13.05
C TYR A 175 -19.09 7.08 -12.63
N HIS A 176 -17.95 6.41 -12.50
CA HIS A 176 -17.80 5.06 -11.95
C HIS A 176 -16.63 5.00 -10.97
N VAL A 177 -16.64 3.96 -10.13
CA VAL A 177 -15.54 3.62 -9.23
C VAL A 177 -14.98 2.26 -9.63
N ILE A 178 -13.66 2.18 -9.83
CA ILE A 178 -12.97 0.88 -9.91
C ILE A 178 -12.46 0.57 -8.50
N TYR A 179 -12.80 -0.62 -8.01
CA TYR A 179 -12.29 -1.17 -6.76
C TYR A 179 -11.21 -2.18 -7.06
N ALA A 180 -9.96 -1.81 -6.76
CA ALA A 180 -8.77 -2.60 -7.02
C ALA A 180 -8.33 -3.33 -5.75
N VAL A 181 -8.22 -4.65 -5.82
CA VAL A 181 -7.90 -5.54 -4.70
C VAL A 181 -6.61 -6.30 -5.01
N TRP A 182 -5.63 -6.18 -4.14
CA TRP A 182 -4.39 -6.95 -4.18
C TRP A 182 -4.41 -8.00 -3.07
N ASP A 183 -4.70 -9.25 -3.41
CA ASP A 183 -4.73 -10.38 -2.47
C ASP A 183 -3.31 -10.90 -2.24
N ILE A 184 -2.84 -10.84 -0.99
CA ILE A 184 -1.52 -11.34 -0.59
C ILE A 184 -1.57 -12.86 -0.42
N ALA A 185 -0.58 -13.61 -0.91
CA ALA A 185 -0.65 -15.08 -0.92
C ALA A 185 -0.42 -15.69 0.48
N ASP A 186 0.47 -15.12 1.25
CA ASP A 186 1.00 -15.65 2.52
C ASP A 186 0.49 -14.93 3.78
N THR A 187 -0.50 -14.04 3.64
CA THR A 187 -1.24 -13.44 4.76
C THR A 187 -2.74 -13.63 4.59
N THR A 188 -3.53 -13.29 5.60
CA THR A 188 -5.01 -13.32 5.55
C THR A 188 -5.58 -12.04 4.93
N ASN A 189 -4.74 -11.06 4.58
CA ASN A 189 -5.14 -9.72 4.19
C ASN A 189 -4.97 -9.44 2.69
N ALA A 190 -5.63 -8.37 2.25
CA ALA A 190 -5.54 -7.78 0.92
C ALA A 190 -5.44 -6.27 1.04
N PHE A 191 -4.89 -5.61 0.02
CA PHE A 191 -4.89 -4.16 -0.11
C PHE A 191 -6.03 -3.72 -1.02
N TYR A 192 -6.70 -2.64 -0.62
CA TYR A 192 -7.91 -2.13 -1.26
C TYR A 192 -7.71 -0.70 -1.72
N ASN A 193 -7.96 -0.43 -2.99
CA ASN A 193 -7.85 0.91 -3.56
C ASN A 193 -9.08 1.25 -4.36
N THR A 194 -9.66 2.41 -4.10
CA THR A 194 -10.73 3.00 -4.92
C THR A 194 -10.14 3.95 -5.95
N ILE A 195 -10.61 3.85 -7.20
CA ILE A 195 -10.18 4.68 -8.32
C ILE A 195 -11.42 5.29 -8.94
N ASP A 196 -11.57 6.58 -8.78
CA ASP A 196 -12.70 7.33 -9.36
C ASP A 196 -12.42 7.61 -10.83
N ILE A 197 -13.35 7.27 -11.72
CA ILE A 197 -13.24 7.47 -13.16
C ILE A 197 -14.46 8.19 -13.73
N ASP A 198 -14.26 9.01 -14.73
CA ASP A 198 -15.33 9.60 -15.58
C ASP A 198 -15.18 9.02 -16.98
N VAL A 199 -16.07 8.08 -17.31
CA VAL A 199 -16.07 7.39 -18.61
C VAL A 199 -16.75 8.26 -19.64
N ARG A 200 -15.99 8.83 -20.54
CA ARG A 200 -16.49 9.66 -21.64
C ARG A 200 -16.98 8.78 -22.78
N ALA A 201 -18.11 9.16 -23.38
CA ALA A 201 -18.54 8.54 -24.62
C ALA A 201 -17.43 8.69 -25.68
N GLY A 202 -17.06 7.58 -26.31
CA GLY A 202 -16.05 7.61 -27.35
C GLY A 202 -16.53 8.49 -28.50
N GLY A 203 -16.00 9.72 -28.58
CA GLY A 203 -16.07 10.48 -29.81
C GLY A 203 -15.23 9.74 -30.84
N THR A 204 -15.76 9.54 -32.04
CA THR A 204 -14.94 9.25 -33.21
C THR A 204 -13.79 10.25 -33.20
N VAL A 205 -12.56 9.77 -33.02
CA VAL A 205 -11.37 10.59 -33.18
C VAL A 205 -11.36 11.00 -34.65
N THR A 206 -11.97 12.11 -34.97
CA THR A 206 -11.65 12.82 -36.21
C THR A 206 -10.22 13.29 -36.01
N THR A 207 -9.26 12.48 -36.45
CA THR A 207 -7.91 12.93 -36.69
C THR A 207 -8.02 14.21 -37.51
N PRO A 208 -7.50 15.35 -37.03
CA PRO A 208 -7.40 16.55 -37.89
C PRO A 208 -6.61 16.14 -39.13
N PRO A 209 -7.01 16.58 -40.33
CA PRO A 209 -6.24 16.28 -41.51
C PRO A 209 -4.82 16.81 -41.30
N THR A 210 -3.85 15.93 -41.25
CA THR A 210 -2.44 16.27 -41.27
C THR A 210 -2.14 16.90 -42.60
N THR A 211 -2.16 18.23 -42.62
CA THR A 211 -1.51 18.97 -43.73
C THR A 211 -0.04 18.58 -43.75
N PRO A 212 0.50 18.14 -44.88
CA PRO A 212 1.91 17.83 -44.98
C PRO A 212 2.72 19.08 -44.70
N VAL A 213 3.41 19.15 -43.60
CA VAL A 213 4.43 20.16 -43.34
C VAL A 213 5.65 19.81 -44.18
N THR A 214 5.91 20.63 -45.17
CA THR A 214 7.17 20.61 -45.94
C THR A 214 8.32 20.75 -44.92
N PRO A 215 9.36 19.89 -45.01
CA PRO A 215 10.50 20.01 -44.08
C PRO A 215 11.26 21.30 -44.39
N THR A 216 11.20 22.22 -43.42
CA THR A 216 12.09 23.39 -43.39
C THR A 216 13.46 22.91 -42.92
N THR A 217 14.47 23.11 -43.74
CA THR A 217 15.88 22.92 -43.44
C THR A 217 16.28 23.64 -42.15
N PRO A 218 17.01 23.00 -41.23
CA PRO A 218 17.51 23.67 -40.02
C PRO A 218 18.55 24.71 -40.42
N VAL A 219 18.31 25.99 -40.13
CA VAL A 219 19.33 27.04 -40.17
C VAL A 219 20.06 26.99 -38.83
N THR A 220 21.30 26.55 -38.88
CA THR A 220 22.21 26.56 -37.74
C THR A 220 22.80 27.98 -37.61
N PRO A 221 22.63 28.67 -36.45
CA PRO A 221 23.36 29.88 -36.17
C PRO A 221 24.84 29.55 -35.87
N PRO A 222 25.81 30.37 -36.33
CA PRO A 222 27.21 30.16 -36.01
C PRO A 222 27.46 30.44 -34.52
N VAL A 223 27.87 29.43 -33.76
CA VAL A 223 28.38 29.58 -32.40
C VAL A 223 29.82 30.05 -32.42
N THR A 224 30.08 31.24 -31.94
CA THR A 224 31.43 31.72 -31.61
C THR A 224 31.94 30.98 -30.39
N PRO A 225 33.15 30.37 -30.42
CA PRO A 225 33.70 29.70 -29.27
C PRO A 225 34.12 30.70 -28.20
N THR A 226 33.51 30.65 -27.04
CA THR A 226 33.99 31.33 -25.83
C THR A 226 35.07 30.48 -25.16
N THR A 227 36.19 31.08 -24.90
CA THR A 227 37.36 30.51 -24.21
C THR A 227 36.97 29.99 -22.82
N PRO A 228 37.33 28.76 -22.42
CA PRO A 228 37.02 28.26 -21.09
C PRO A 228 37.87 29.00 -20.05
N THR A 229 37.19 29.58 -19.07
CA THR A 229 37.80 30.07 -17.83
C THR A 229 38.20 28.88 -16.97
N SER A 230 39.44 28.88 -16.48
CA SER A 230 39.99 27.86 -15.58
C SER A 230 39.12 27.64 -14.35
N PRO A 231 38.90 26.37 -13.94
CA PRO A 231 38.14 26.06 -12.74
C PRO A 231 38.90 26.50 -11.49
N THR A 232 38.23 27.29 -10.66
CA THR A 232 38.68 27.57 -9.29
C THR A 232 38.55 26.28 -8.48
N THR A 233 39.60 25.94 -7.78
CA THR A 233 39.73 24.81 -6.86
C THR A 233 38.57 24.83 -5.85
N PRO A 234 37.78 23.75 -5.72
CA PRO A 234 36.77 23.69 -4.69
C PRO A 234 37.40 23.54 -3.31
N THR A 235 37.05 24.47 -2.42
CA THR A 235 37.38 24.37 -1.00
C THR A 235 36.67 23.15 -0.44
N SER A 236 37.40 22.22 0.19
CA SER A 236 36.86 21.04 0.86
C SER A 236 35.70 21.41 1.82
N PRO A 237 34.57 20.70 1.77
CA PRO A 237 33.55 20.84 2.79
C PRO A 237 34.09 20.42 4.15
N PRO A 238 33.66 21.04 5.26
CA PRO A 238 34.02 20.58 6.59
C PRO A 238 33.55 19.13 6.77
N ALA A 239 34.36 18.32 7.44
CA ALA A 239 34.05 16.95 7.76
C ALA A 239 32.65 16.86 8.44
N PRO A 240 31.83 15.85 8.09
CA PRO A 240 30.55 15.65 8.77
C PRO A 240 30.84 15.37 10.25
N THR A 241 30.31 16.22 11.12
CA THR A 241 30.26 15.93 12.55
C THR A 241 29.38 14.69 12.72
N THR A 242 29.95 13.64 13.23
CA THR A 242 29.22 12.42 13.62
C THR A 242 28.08 12.84 14.55
N PRO A 243 26.80 12.48 14.23
CA PRO A 243 25.72 12.73 15.17
C PRO A 243 26.02 11.91 16.43
N THR A 244 26.23 12.59 17.55
CA THR A 244 26.31 11.95 18.86
C THR A 244 24.93 11.34 19.11
N THR A 245 24.84 10.01 19.08
CA THR A 245 23.64 9.27 19.50
C THR A 245 23.34 9.67 20.94
N PRO A 246 22.17 10.23 21.25
CA PRO A 246 21.79 10.50 22.63
C PRO A 246 21.73 9.16 23.37
N GLU A 247 22.44 9.05 24.49
CA GLU A 247 22.29 7.93 25.39
C GLU A 247 20.83 7.91 25.90
N PRO A 248 20.15 6.74 25.93
CA PRO A 248 18.75 6.68 26.31
C PRO A 248 18.60 7.03 27.79
N SER A 249 18.10 8.24 28.05
CA SER A 249 17.67 8.65 29.38
C SER A 249 16.39 7.88 29.75
N ASP A 250 16.17 7.61 31.05
CA ASP A 250 14.97 6.97 31.59
C ASP A 250 13.67 7.75 31.32
N ASP A 251 13.75 8.87 30.65
CA ASP A 251 12.71 9.88 30.42
C ASP A 251 12.07 9.80 29.01
N ILE A 252 12.23 8.67 28.29
CA ILE A 252 11.57 8.51 26.98
C ILE A 252 10.08 8.36 27.18
N ALA A 253 9.29 9.27 26.60
CA ALA A 253 7.83 9.26 26.70
C ALA A 253 7.21 8.00 26.11
N ALA A 254 6.06 7.56 26.66
CA ALA A 254 5.29 6.46 26.10
C ALA A 254 4.74 6.82 24.70
N TRP A 255 4.52 5.80 23.91
CA TRP A 255 3.82 5.92 22.63
C TRP A 255 2.38 6.39 22.85
N ASP A 256 1.97 7.39 22.06
CA ASP A 256 0.58 7.87 21.99
C ASP A 256 0.06 7.63 20.56
N PRO A 257 -0.94 6.74 20.37
CA PRO A 257 -1.49 6.46 19.05
C PRO A 257 -2.20 7.65 18.39
N THR A 258 -2.37 8.77 19.08
CA THR A 258 -2.95 10.00 18.53
C THR A 258 -1.93 11.14 18.39
N GLY A 259 -0.68 10.90 18.76
CA GLY A 259 0.41 11.87 18.76
C GLY A 259 0.89 12.28 17.37
N SER A 260 1.70 13.33 17.32
CA SER A 260 2.47 13.73 16.14
C SER A 260 3.95 13.57 16.43
N TYR A 261 4.70 13.06 15.44
CA TYR A 261 6.09 12.67 15.60
C TYR A 261 6.93 13.22 14.47
N THR A 262 8.18 13.55 14.77
CA THR A 262 9.20 13.97 13.81
C THR A 262 10.28 12.91 13.70
N VAL A 263 10.98 12.88 12.56
CA VAL A 263 12.12 11.97 12.39
C VAL A 263 13.10 12.11 13.55
N GLY A 264 13.47 10.99 14.17
CA GLY A 264 14.37 10.93 15.32
C GLY A 264 13.69 10.89 16.68
N ASP A 265 12.38 11.17 16.77
CA ASP A 265 11.63 11.05 18.04
C ASP A 265 11.71 9.64 18.61
N LEU A 266 11.92 9.56 19.93
CA LEU A 266 11.95 8.27 20.66
C LEU A 266 10.66 8.08 21.45
N ARG A 267 10.12 6.85 21.43
CA ARG A 267 8.94 6.46 22.23
C ARG A 267 9.12 5.06 22.78
N ARG A 268 8.51 4.83 23.96
CA ARG A 268 8.43 3.49 24.58
C ARG A 268 7.10 2.83 24.27
N HIS A 269 7.15 1.54 23.91
CA HIS A 269 5.97 0.71 23.71
C HIS A 269 6.33 -0.76 23.98
N ASP A 270 5.50 -1.44 24.77
CA ASP A 270 5.65 -2.87 25.13
C ASP A 270 7.08 -3.27 25.55
N GLY A 271 7.70 -2.43 26.38
CA GLY A 271 9.06 -2.69 26.90
C GLY A 271 10.19 -2.41 25.92
N GLY A 272 9.88 -2.06 24.66
CA GLY A 272 10.83 -1.62 23.64
C GLY A 272 10.92 -0.09 23.51
N THR A 273 12.05 0.37 22.96
CA THR A 273 12.22 1.75 22.53
C THR A 273 12.25 1.80 21.01
N TYR A 274 11.54 2.76 20.43
CA TYR A 274 11.41 2.94 18.99
C TYR A 274 11.81 4.36 18.59
N ARG A 275 12.43 4.50 17.42
CA ARG A 275 12.79 5.80 16.82
C ARG A 275 11.95 6.04 15.59
N ALA A 276 11.33 7.22 15.48
CA ALA A 276 10.62 7.63 14.27
C ALA A 276 11.59 7.81 13.10
N VAL A 277 11.36 7.09 12.01
CA VAL A 277 12.14 7.17 10.77
C VAL A 277 11.50 8.11 9.75
N GLN A 278 10.25 8.52 10.01
CA GLN A 278 9.49 9.44 9.19
C GLN A 278 8.66 10.38 10.07
N THR A 279 8.54 11.66 9.64
CA THR A 279 7.61 12.60 10.29
C THR A 279 6.18 12.21 9.95
N HIS A 280 5.36 11.95 10.97
CA HIS A 280 3.97 11.50 10.80
C HIS A 280 3.11 11.88 12.01
N ARG A 281 1.79 11.80 11.81
CA ARG A 281 0.81 11.83 12.90
C ARG A 281 0.21 10.43 13.03
N ALA A 282 0.13 9.91 14.23
CA ALA A 282 -0.62 8.70 14.52
C ALA A 282 -2.12 9.02 14.57
N TRP A 283 -2.93 8.15 13.94
CA TRP A 283 -4.36 8.37 13.73
C TRP A 283 -5.25 7.46 14.58
N GLY A 284 -4.73 7.00 15.71
CA GLY A 284 -5.49 6.19 16.67
C GLY A 284 -5.22 4.69 16.59
N ASP A 285 -4.41 4.22 15.64
CA ASP A 285 -4.03 2.82 15.54
C ASP A 285 -2.81 2.53 16.42
N PRO A 286 -2.96 1.73 17.50
CA PRO A 286 -1.87 1.43 18.42
C PRO A 286 -0.75 0.58 17.79
N SER A 287 -0.97 -0.06 16.65
CA SER A 287 0.03 -0.90 15.98
C SER A 287 1.08 -0.10 15.20
N TRP A 288 0.88 1.19 14.96
CA TRP A 288 1.77 2.00 14.14
C TRP A 288 3.19 2.15 14.67
N ILE A 289 3.38 2.06 15.98
CA ILE A 289 4.73 2.08 16.59
C ILE A 289 5.60 0.90 16.14
N THR A 290 5.00 -0.19 15.67
CA THR A 290 5.71 -1.36 15.15
C THR A 290 5.83 -1.37 13.62
N ALA A 291 5.28 -0.34 12.93
CA ALA A 291 5.36 -0.22 11.49
C ALA A 291 6.78 0.21 11.05
N PRO A 292 7.56 -0.63 10.32
CA PRO A 292 8.94 -0.32 9.96
C PRO A 292 9.11 0.90 9.06
N SER A 293 8.04 1.31 8.36
CA SER A 293 8.01 2.54 7.55
C SER A 293 7.99 3.81 8.40
N LEU A 294 7.53 3.72 9.64
CA LEU A 294 7.36 4.85 10.55
C LEU A 294 8.33 4.82 11.72
N TRP A 295 8.68 3.63 12.21
CA TRP A 295 9.47 3.41 13.40
C TRP A 295 10.49 2.30 13.24
N GLU A 296 11.66 2.47 13.79
CA GLU A 296 12.67 1.42 13.93
C GLU A 296 12.90 1.09 15.41
N PRO A 297 13.04 -0.20 15.78
CA PRO A 297 13.38 -0.56 17.13
C PRO A 297 14.81 -0.13 17.44
N VAL A 298 15.01 0.52 18.58
CA VAL A 298 16.35 0.89 19.09
C VAL A 298 16.87 -0.28 19.90
N THR A 299 17.81 -1.04 19.32
CA THR A 299 18.49 -2.13 20.04
C THR A 299 19.60 -1.57 20.89
N HIS A 300 19.57 -1.83 22.21
CA HIS A 300 20.71 -1.56 23.08
C HIS A 300 21.71 -2.69 22.88
N SER A 301 22.89 -2.38 22.37
CA SER A 301 24.05 -3.30 22.48
C SER A 301 24.61 -3.16 23.88
N HIS A 302 24.52 -4.21 24.65
CA HIS A 302 25.22 -4.38 25.92
C HIS A 302 26.66 -4.84 25.69
#